data_051037ded2fd34c96999b392c2bb17fa
#
_entry.id   051037ded2fd34c96999b392c2bb17fa
#
_cell.length_a   1.000
_cell.length_b   1.000
_cell.length_c   1.000
_cell.angle_alpha   90.00
_cell.angle_beta   90.00
_cell.angle_gamma   90.00
#
_symmetry.space_group_name_H-M   'P 1'
#
loop_
_entity.id
_entity.type
_entity.pdbx_description
1 polymer ?
#
loop_
_entity_poly.entity_id
_entity_poly.type
_entity_poly.pdbx_seq_one_letter_code
_entity_poly.pdbx_strand_id
1 'polypeptide(L)'
;MKLKNVIFLMSLLSLWSTIHAQKTIKLKSDFDKIIVSPHIEVIFKKGNEPSVEIVTINVAQEKFLYELDKGTLQVYLEGAKTYTKNKKIVIKNTERKVPLYKGRVAKVIITYSDVKIFSLRGEEKITFQTPLTRKECTLRIYGKSEVTINTVELDKLNISIYGDSFLNIEQGSIKMQKITAYGASKVMTSDVLTEETRLTAYGDGVFRFNVSDKIKVSSYGEATVLYKGDASLKKGIVIGESTIKKMM
;
A
#
# COMPACT_ATOMS: atom_id res chain seq x y z
N MET A 1 -47.25 11.92 -38.75
CA MET A 1 -46.94 12.73 -37.55
C MET A 1 -46.60 11.90 -36.29
N LYS A 2 -46.24 10.62 -36.42
CA LYS A 2 -45.96 9.73 -35.25
C LYS A 2 -44.46 9.36 -35.07
N LEU A 3 -43.63 9.54 -36.11
CA LEU A 3 -42.23 9.12 -36.05
C LEU A 3 -41.28 10.15 -35.38
N LYS A 4 -41.57 11.44 -35.52
CA LYS A 4 -40.79 12.54 -34.91
C LYS A 4 -40.88 12.58 -33.37
N ASN A 5 -42.02 12.19 -32.81
CA ASN A 5 -42.21 12.18 -31.36
C ASN A 5 -41.52 11.02 -30.63
N VAL A 6 -41.32 9.89 -31.34
CA VAL A 6 -40.59 8.72 -30.80
C VAL A 6 -39.09 8.98 -30.72
N ILE A 7 -38.54 9.68 -31.71
CA ILE A 7 -37.11 10.05 -31.73
C ILE A 7 -36.79 11.07 -30.61
N PHE A 8 -37.70 12.00 -30.35
CA PHE A 8 -37.53 12.97 -29.26
C PHE A 8 -37.63 12.33 -27.87
N LEU A 9 -38.46 11.29 -27.70
CA LEU A 9 -38.57 10.58 -26.44
C LEU A 9 -37.34 9.66 -26.17
N MET A 10 -36.72 9.09 -27.22
CA MET A 10 -35.51 8.31 -27.12
C MET A 10 -34.26 9.16 -26.80
N SER A 11 -34.22 10.42 -27.22
CA SER A 11 -33.09 11.34 -26.89
C SER A 11 -33.14 11.86 -25.45
N LEU A 12 -34.28 11.79 -24.77
CA LEU A 12 -34.40 12.22 -23.37
C LEU A 12 -34.05 11.08 -22.37
N LEU A 13 -34.04 9.81 -22.82
CA LEU A 13 -33.63 8.68 -21.95
C LEU A 13 -32.12 8.45 -21.85
N SER A 14 -31.33 9.09 -22.69
CA SER A 14 -29.86 8.93 -22.69
C SER A 14 -29.10 9.84 -21.70
N LEU A 15 -29.79 10.67 -20.90
CA LEU A 15 -29.18 11.64 -19.99
C LEU A 15 -29.15 11.21 -18.51
N TRP A 16 -29.52 9.99 -18.19
CA TRP A 16 -29.32 9.46 -16.84
C TRP A 16 -27.97 8.74 -16.71
N SER A 17 -26.89 9.41 -17.12
CA SER A 17 -25.59 9.09 -16.59
C SER A 17 -25.59 9.49 -15.10
N THR A 18 -25.61 8.53 -14.22
CA THR A 18 -25.34 8.77 -12.79
C THR A 18 -23.93 9.31 -12.68
N ILE A 19 -23.81 10.63 -12.66
CA ILE A 19 -22.58 11.30 -12.26
C ILE A 19 -22.40 10.93 -10.80
N HIS A 20 -21.59 9.92 -10.53
CA HIS A 20 -21.05 9.70 -9.19
C HIS A 20 -20.13 10.89 -8.93
N ALA A 21 -20.65 11.89 -8.22
CA ALA A 21 -19.87 13.06 -7.84
C ALA A 21 -18.67 12.59 -7.01
N GLN A 22 -17.49 12.62 -7.62
CA GLN A 22 -16.23 12.38 -6.93
C GLN A 22 -16.10 13.44 -5.83
N LYS A 23 -16.04 12.99 -4.57
CA LYS A 23 -15.89 13.93 -3.45
C LYS A 23 -14.42 14.13 -3.17
N THR A 24 -13.93 15.34 -3.42
CA THR A 24 -12.58 15.74 -3.07
C THR A 24 -12.58 16.50 -1.75
N ILE A 25 -11.80 16.01 -0.80
CA ILE A 25 -11.57 16.63 0.51
C ILE A 25 -10.22 17.34 0.45
N LYS A 26 -10.22 18.68 0.42
CA LYS A 26 -8.99 19.47 0.52
C LYS A 26 -8.48 19.45 1.96
N LEU A 27 -7.21 19.16 2.14
CA LEU A 27 -6.57 19.11 3.46
C LEU A 27 -5.94 20.48 3.76
N LYS A 28 -6.21 21.00 4.95
CA LYS A 28 -5.81 22.39 5.32
C LYS A 28 -4.43 22.51 5.96
N SER A 29 -3.82 21.39 6.32
CA SER A 29 -2.53 21.38 7.02
C SER A 29 -1.60 20.36 6.39
N ASP A 30 -0.30 20.62 6.46
CA ASP A 30 0.73 19.69 6.05
C ASP A 30 0.80 18.48 6.98
N PHE A 31 1.25 17.37 6.44
CA PHE A 31 1.51 16.13 7.17
C PHE A 31 2.71 15.42 6.58
N ASP A 32 3.46 14.74 7.42
CA ASP A 32 4.64 13.95 7.06
C ASP A 32 4.42 12.44 7.23
N LYS A 33 3.23 12.06 7.73
CA LYS A 33 2.83 10.66 7.92
C LYS A 33 1.42 10.40 7.42
N ILE A 34 1.25 9.28 6.70
CA ILE A 34 -0.06 8.78 6.27
C ILE A 34 -0.30 7.40 6.88
N ILE A 35 -1.52 7.18 7.39
CA ILE A 35 -2.02 5.88 7.82
C ILE A 35 -3.23 5.53 6.95
N VAL A 36 -3.13 4.44 6.20
CA VAL A 36 -4.25 3.84 5.48
C VAL A 36 -4.76 2.65 6.28
N SER A 37 -6.03 2.68 6.62
CA SER A 37 -6.71 1.62 7.38
C SER A 37 -7.29 0.55 6.45
N PRO A 38 -7.69 -0.64 6.95
CA PRO A 38 -8.21 -1.73 6.13
C PRO A 38 -9.41 -1.34 5.26
N HIS A 39 -9.60 -2.08 4.17
CA HIS A 39 -10.70 -1.96 3.21
C HIS A 39 -10.64 -0.75 2.28
N ILE A 40 -9.49 -0.05 2.22
CA ILE A 40 -9.27 1.14 1.40
C ILE A 40 -8.14 0.88 0.40
N GLU A 41 -8.48 0.78 -0.89
CA GLU A 41 -7.51 0.81 -1.99
C GLU A 41 -7.04 2.25 -2.21
N VAL A 42 -5.73 2.47 -2.32
CA VAL A 42 -5.17 3.82 -2.44
C VAL A 42 -4.27 3.97 -3.65
N ILE A 43 -4.44 5.09 -4.35
CA ILE A 43 -3.49 5.62 -5.31
C ILE A 43 -2.85 6.86 -4.69
N PHE A 44 -1.55 6.82 -4.46
CA PHE A 44 -0.77 7.97 -4.00
C PHE A 44 -0.25 8.79 -5.17
N LYS A 45 -0.45 10.12 -5.10
CA LYS A 45 0.09 11.10 -6.05
C LYS A 45 0.83 12.19 -5.29
N LYS A 46 2.03 12.56 -5.73
CA LYS A 46 2.71 13.75 -5.24
C LYS A 46 2.15 14.99 -5.94
N GLY A 47 1.84 16.03 -5.18
CA GLY A 47 1.30 17.29 -5.71
C GLY A 47 1.31 18.40 -4.66
N ASN A 48 1.08 19.63 -5.09
CA ASN A 48 1.18 20.82 -4.23
C ASN A 48 -0.08 21.09 -3.40
N GLU A 49 -1.21 20.49 -3.75
CA GLU A 49 -2.48 20.64 -3.02
C GLU A 49 -2.90 19.32 -2.38
N PRO A 50 -2.54 19.08 -1.10
CA PRO A 50 -2.90 17.85 -0.40
C PRO A 50 -4.41 17.63 -0.35
N SER A 51 -4.85 16.44 -0.72
CA SER A 51 -6.27 16.11 -0.80
C SER A 51 -6.54 14.61 -0.72
N VAL A 52 -7.78 14.27 -0.38
CA VAL A 52 -8.30 12.90 -0.47
C VAL A 52 -9.51 12.93 -1.41
N GLU A 53 -9.42 12.23 -2.52
CA GLU A 53 -10.49 12.07 -3.49
C GLU A 53 -11.09 10.68 -3.38
N ILE A 54 -12.40 10.57 -3.12
CA ILE A 54 -13.11 9.29 -3.09
C ILE A 54 -13.53 8.94 -4.51
N VAL A 55 -12.87 7.95 -5.11
CA VAL A 55 -13.15 7.47 -6.47
C VAL A 55 -14.37 6.55 -6.48
N THR A 56 -14.40 5.57 -5.57
CA THR A 56 -15.54 4.68 -5.37
C THR A 56 -15.71 4.32 -3.90
N ILE A 57 -16.94 4.11 -3.46
CA ILE A 57 -17.27 3.61 -2.13
C ILE A 57 -18.55 2.77 -2.19
N ASN A 58 -18.53 1.59 -1.55
CA ASN A 58 -19.63 0.62 -1.59
C ASN A 58 -20.55 0.68 -0.34
N VAL A 59 -20.37 1.70 0.49
CA VAL A 59 -21.19 1.98 1.68
C VAL A 59 -21.57 3.46 1.68
N ALA A 60 -22.43 3.87 2.62
CA ALA A 60 -22.76 5.28 2.78
C ALA A 60 -21.47 6.11 2.96
N GLN A 61 -21.38 7.23 2.25
CA GLN A 61 -20.14 8.02 2.13
C GLN A 61 -19.68 8.59 3.47
N GLU A 62 -20.61 8.83 4.39
CA GLU A 62 -20.38 9.32 5.76
C GLU A 62 -19.57 8.32 6.60
N LYS A 63 -19.49 7.05 6.19
CA LYS A 63 -18.67 6.02 6.84
C LYS A 63 -17.19 6.12 6.47
N PHE A 64 -16.84 6.87 5.43
CA PHE A 64 -15.46 7.21 5.12
C PHE A 64 -15.03 8.41 5.96
N LEU A 65 -14.08 8.17 6.86
CA LEU A 65 -13.60 9.13 7.83
C LEU A 65 -12.11 9.43 7.60
N TYR A 66 -11.71 10.63 7.96
CA TYR A 66 -10.29 10.98 8.01
C TYR A 66 -10.02 11.81 9.27
N GLU A 67 -8.80 11.70 9.74
CA GLU A 67 -8.25 12.53 10.82
C GLU A 67 -6.93 13.11 10.38
N LEU A 68 -6.71 14.38 10.68
CA LEU A 68 -5.45 15.07 10.50
C LEU A 68 -5.04 15.66 11.85
N ASP A 69 -4.13 14.96 12.53
CA ASP A 69 -3.65 15.33 13.85
C ASP A 69 -2.14 15.18 13.96
N LYS A 70 -1.47 16.18 14.52
CA LYS A 70 -0.01 16.19 14.77
C LYS A 70 0.81 15.71 13.58
N GLY A 71 0.54 16.25 12.38
CA GLY A 71 1.25 15.90 11.15
C GLY A 71 0.94 14.50 10.61
N THR A 72 -0.09 13.81 11.14
CA THR A 72 -0.52 12.50 10.67
C THR A 72 -1.88 12.58 10.02
N LEU A 73 -1.98 12.23 8.73
CA LEU A 73 -3.24 11.95 8.06
C LEU A 73 -3.58 10.47 8.23
N GLN A 74 -4.72 10.16 8.83
CA GLN A 74 -5.29 8.80 8.83
C GLN A 74 -6.60 8.78 8.07
N VAL A 75 -6.74 7.87 7.09
CA VAL A 75 -8.00 7.57 6.39
C VAL A 75 -8.52 6.21 6.81
N TYR A 76 -9.81 6.12 7.12
CA TYR A 76 -10.40 4.89 7.65
C TYR A 76 -11.92 4.83 7.42
N LEU A 77 -12.47 3.63 7.57
CA LEU A 77 -13.91 3.43 7.61
C LEU A 77 -14.39 3.35 9.06
N GLU A 78 -15.61 3.85 9.31
CA GLU A 78 -16.26 3.70 10.62
C GLU A 78 -16.23 2.24 11.07
N GLY A 79 -15.72 1.98 12.27
CA GLY A 79 -15.57 0.62 12.80
C GLY A 79 -14.39 -0.19 12.23
N ALA A 80 -13.50 0.42 11.42
CA ALA A 80 -12.30 -0.23 10.87
C ALA A 80 -11.05 0.66 10.92
N LYS A 81 -10.88 1.47 11.97
CA LYS A 81 -9.76 2.41 12.10
C LYS A 81 -8.40 1.72 12.24
N THR A 82 -8.31 0.65 13.01
CA THR A 82 -7.06 -0.12 13.20
C THR A 82 -7.23 -1.56 12.72
N TYR A 83 -8.34 -2.15 13.05
CA TYR A 83 -8.82 -3.47 12.63
C TYR A 83 -10.32 -3.40 12.41
N THR A 84 -10.88 -4.33 11.65
CA THR A 84 -12.31 -4.37 11.36
C THR A 84 -13.08 -4.92 12.55
N LYS A 85 -14.00 -4.13 13.09
CA LYS A 85 -14.95 -4.60 14.12
C LYS A 85 -15.91 -5.64 13.56
N ASN A 86 -16.45 -6.47 14.43
CA ASN A 86 -17.50 -7.41 14.11
C ASN A 86 -18.89 -6.80 14.34
N LYS A 87 -19.86 -7.23 13.54
CA LYS A 87 -21.30 -7.06 13.78
C LYS A 87 -21.96 -8.39 14.12
N LYS A 88 -23.02 -8.36 14.91
CA LYS A 88 -23.86 -9.53 15.16
C LYS A 88 -24.91 -9.66 14.06
N ILE A 89 -25.10 -10.86 13.58
CA ILE A 89 -26.17 -11.24 12.64
C ILE A 89 -26.90 -12.46 13.20
N VAL A 90 -28.19 -12.58 12.93
CA VAL A 90 -28.99 -13.76 13.31
C VAL A 90 -29.24 -14.59 12.07
N ILE A 91 -28.79 -15.85 12.05
CA ILE A 91 -29.04 -16.82 10.98
C ILE A 91 -29.69 -18.05 11.61
N LYS A 92 -30.89 -18.41 11.18
CA LYS A 92 -31.63 -19.58 11.72
C LYS A 92 -31.66 -19.59 13.25
N ASN A 93 -32.06 -18.49 13.87
CA ASN A 93 -32.12 -18.26 15.32
C ASN A 93 -30.78 -18.39 16.08
N THR A 94 -29.66 -18.35 15.38
CA THR A 94 -28.31 -18.39 15.99
C THR A 94 -27.61 -17.06 15.75
N GLU A 95 -27.18 -16.37 16.83
CA GLU A 95 -26.32 -15.19 16.73
C GLU A 95 -24.92 -15.59 16.26
N ARG A 96 -24.41 -14.89 15.22
CA ARG A 96 -23.05 -15.02 14.73
C ARG A 96 -22.37 -13.65 14.67
N LYS A 97 -21.10 -13.61 15.01
CA LYS A 97 -20.25 -12.45 14.77
C LYS A 97 -19.60 -12.56 13.40
N VAL A 98 -19.76 -11.55 12.57
CA VAL A 98 -19.13 -11.46 11.25
C VAL A 98 -18.40 -10.13 11.13
N PRO A 99 -17.32 -10.03 10.35
CA PRO A 99 -16.66 -8.75 10.10
C PRO A 99 -17.63 -7.72 9.55
N LEU A 100 -17.48 -6.46 9.99
CA LEU A 100 -18.33 -5.35 9.53
C LEU A 100 -18.17 -5.11 8.02
N TYR A 101 -16.96 -5.28 7.51
CA TYR A 101 -16.62 -5.17 6.09
C TYR A 101 -15.87 -6.42 5.62
N LYS A 102 -15.91 -6.67 4.29
CA LYS A 102 -15.14 -7.72 3.61
C LYS A 102 -14.56 -7.15 2.32
N GLY A 103 -13.29 -7.45 2.03
CA GLY A 103 -12.58 -6.98 0.86
C GLY A 103 -12.57 -5.46 0.75
N ARG A 104 -12.35 -4.94 -0.45
CA ARG A 104 -12.30 -3.51 -0.72
C ARG A 104 -13.67 -2.85 -0.60
N VAL A 105 -13.77 -1.81 0.22
CA VAL A 105 -14.97 -1.00 0.41
C VAL A 105 -14.85 0.36 -0.25
N ALA A 106 -13.66 0.98 -0.21
CA ALA A 106 -13.42 2.26 -0.85
C ALA A 106 -12.17 2.21 -1.73
N LYS A 107 -12.14 3.05 -2.78
CA LYS A 107 -10.95 3.39 -3.55
C LYS A 107 -10.77 4.89 -3.51
N VAL A 108 -9.57 5.34 -3.15
CA VAL A 108 -9.27 6.75 -3.00
C VAL A 108 -7.97 7.13 -3.71
N ILE A 109 -7.88 8.40 -4.11
CA ILE A 109 -6.62 9.02 -4.51
C ILE A 109 -6.21 9.95 -3.37
N ILE A 110 -4.98 9.80 -2.86
CA ILE A 110 -4.41 10.69 -1.86
C ILE A 110 -3.29 11.49 -2.52
N THR A 111 -3.51 12.80 -2.64
CA THR A 111 -2.48 13.73 -3.08
C THR A 111 -1.74 14.25 -1.85
N TYR A 112 -0.41 14.20 -1.86
CA TYR A 112 0.46 14.65 -0.78
C TYR A 112 1.63 15.49 -1.30
N SER A 113 2.13 16.42 -0.49
CA SER A 113 3.30 17.26 -0.84
C SER A 113 4.61 16.57 -0.47
N ASP A 114 4.83 16.29 0.81
CA ASP A 114 6.03 15.64 1.32
C ASP A 114 5.72 14.73 2.53
N VAL A 115 5.73 13.41 2.31
CA VAL A 115 5.41 12.41 3.33
C VAL A 115 6.61 11.51 3.57
N LYS A 116 7.02 11.40 4.84
CA LYS A 116 8.15 10.59 5.30
C LYS A 116 7.75 9.16 5.68
N ILE A 117 6.54 8.98 6.20
CA ILE A 117 6.11 7.69 6.74
C ILE A 117 4.76 7.29 6.14
N PHE A 118 4.74 6.13 5.50
CA PHE A 118 3.50 5.48 5.04
C PHE A 118 3.25 4.22 5.87
N SER A 119 2.09 4.16 6.55
CA SER A 119 1.63 3.00 7.32
C SER A 119 0.39 2.43 6.65
N LEU A 120 0.54 1.30 5.99
CA LEU A 120 -0.42 0.69 5.07
C LEU A 120 -0.96 -0.58 5.70
N ARG A 121 -2.27 -0.66 5.91
CA ARG A 121 -2.91 -1.77 6.64
C ARG A 121 -4.07 -2.34 5.84
N GLY A 122 -4.17 -3.65 5.79
CA GLY A 122 -5.27 -4.35 5.13
C GLY A 122 -4.82 -5.39 4.13
N GLU A 123 -5.65 -5.63 3.13
CA GLU A 123 -5.44 -6.64 2.08
C GLU A 123 -5.61 -6.02 0.68
N GLU A 124 -5.67 -4.67 0.62
CA GLU A 124 -6.00 -3.92 -0.58
C GLU A 124 -4.75 -3.53 -1.37
N LYS A 125 -4.99 -3.17 -2.64
CA LYS A 125 -3.95 -2.62 -3.51
C LYS A 125 -3.61 -1.19 -3.15
N ILE A 126 -2.31 -0.89 -3.16
CA ILE A 126 -1.78 0.44 -2.90
C ILE A 126 -0.74 0.75 -3.96
N THR A 127 -0.96 1.83 -4.70
CA THR A 127 -0.09 2.21 -5.81
C THR A 127 0.46 3.62 -5.61
N PHE A 128 1.78 3.75 -5.68
CA PHE A 128 2.43 5.05 -5.80
C PHE A 128 2.59 5.36 -7.29
N GLN A 129 1.71 6.22 -7.81
CA GLN A 129 1.66 6.54 -9.23
C GLN A 129 2.74 7.52 -9.65
N THR A 130 3.11 8.46 -8.78
CA THR A 130 4.18 9.43 -9.03
C THR A 130 5.49 8.97 -8.36
N PRO A 131 6.66 9.40 -8.86
CA PRO A 131 7.94 9.07 -8.24
C PRO A 131 7.99 9.43 -6.75
N LEU A 132 8.48 8.50 -5.94
CA LEU A 132 8.76 8.70 -4.52
C LEU A 132 10.20 9.19 -4.36
N THR A 133 10.39 10.52 -4.41
CA THR A 133 11.70 11.17 -4.38
C THR A 133 11.87 11.95 -3.09
N ARG A 134 12.86 11.54 -2.26
CA ARG A 134 13.24 12.23 -1.02
C ARG A 134 14.51 11.62 -0.40
N LYS A 135 15.08 12.26 0.65
CA LYS A 135 16.23 11.71 1.35
C LYS A 135 15.92 10.42 2.11
N GLU A 136 14.83 10.38 2.87
CA GLU A 136 14.49 9.21 3.68
C GLU A 136 12.98 8.93 3.64
N CYS A 137 12.61 7.66 3.43
CA CYS A 137 11.24 7.20 3.49
C CYS A 137 11.11 5.95 4.38
N THR A 138 9.99 5.83 5.07
CA THR A 138 9.64 4.66 5.87
C THR A 138 8.32 4.08 5.41
N LEU A 139 8.32 2.80 5.02
CA LEU A 139 7.14 2.02 4.69
C LEU A 139 6.86 1.01 5.81
N ARG A 140 5.65 1.01 6.33
CA ARG A 140 5.14 0.02 7.28
C ARG A 140 3.93 -0.64 6.66
N ILE A 141 4.05 -1.92 6.32
CA ILE A 141 3.03 -2.67 5.57
C ILE A 141 2.53 -3.82 6.44
N TYR A 142 1.21 -3.94 6.62
CA TYR A 142 0.60 -4.90 7.52
C TYR A 142 -0.54 -5.65 6.83
N GLY A 143 -0.60 -6.96 7.06
CA GLY A 143 -1.69 -7.81 6.60
C GLY A 143 -1.34 -8.60 5.34
N LYS A 144 -2.09 -8.41 4.26
CA LYS A 144 -1.89 -9.02 2.93
C LYS A 144 -1.92 -7.97 1.83
N SER A 145 -1.47 -6.75 2.14
CA SER A 145 -1.49 -5.63 1.20
C SER A 145 -0.59 -5.89 -0.01
N GLU A 146 -1.05 -5.49 -1.19
CA GLU A 146 -0.28 -5.49 -2.43
C GLU A 146 0.16 -4.05 -2.75
N VAL A 147 1.43 -3.74 -2.50
CA VAL A 147 1.99 -2.40 -2.65
C VAL A 147 2.89 -2.35 -3.88
N THR A 148 2.60 -1.43 -4.80
CA THR A 148 3.41 -1.15 -5.98
C THR A 148 3.90 0.29 -5.95
N ILE A 149 5.19 0.50 -6.17
CA ILE A 149 5.81 1.82 -6.31
C ILE A 149 6.44 1.88 -7.70
N ASN A 150 5.95 2.77 -8.56
CA ASN A 150 6.43 2.85 -9.94
C ASN A 150 7.89 3.29 -10.03
N THR A 151 8.25 4.33 -9.28
CA THR A 151 9.63 4.87 -9.33
C THR A 151 10.06 5.36 -7.96
N VAL A 152 11.31 5.11 -7.59
CA VAL A 152 11.93 5.64 -6.37
C VAL A 152 13.25 6.34 -6.66
N GLU A 153 13.52 7.42 -5.91
CA GLU A 153 14.83 8.07 -5.82
C GLU A 153 15.07 8.44 -4.35
N LEU A 154 15.79 7.59 -3.62
CA LEU A 154 15.91 7.68 -2.17
C LEU A 154 17.36 7.51 -1.73
N ASP A 155 17.80 8.33 -0.76
CA ASP A 155 19.05 8.03 -0.05
C ASP A 155 18.83 6.85 0.91
N LYS A 156 17.65 6.79 1.60
CA LYS A 156 17.38 5.74 2.57
C LYS A 156 15.92 5.30 2.54
N LEU A 157 15.69 4.00 2.41
CA LEU A 157 14.40 3.37 2.51
C LEU A 157 14.36 2.38 3.68
N ASN A 158 13.48 2.63 4.65
CA ASN A 158 13.22 1.70 5.75
C ASN A 158 11.89 0.99 5.51
N ILE A 159 11.90 -0.34 5.49
CA ILE A 159 10.72 -1.17 5.27
C ILE A 159 10.50 -2.06 6.50
N SER A 160 9.30 -2.02 7.07
CA SER A 160 8.81 -3.02 8.01
C SER A 160 7.58 -3.65 7.39
N ILE A 161 7.62 -4.95 7.11
CA ILE A 161 6.57 -5.67 6.42
C ILE A 161 6.14 -6.89 7.23
N TYR A 162 4.83 -7.06 7.41
CA TYR A 162 4.23 -8.06 8.29
C TYR A 162 3.15 -8.85 7.55
N GLY A 163 3.08 -10.15 7.82
CA GLY A 163 2.08 -11.06 7.25
C GLY A 163 2.46 -11.56 5.86
N ASP A 164 1.47 -11.70 4.97
CA ASP A 164 1.65 -12.20 3.60
C ASP A 164 1.68 -11.06 2.58
N SER A 165 2.15 -9.88 3.00
CA SER A 165 2.14 -8.68 2.16
C SER A 165 3.16 -8.76 1.02
N PHE A 166 2.85 -8.10 -0.09
CA PHE A 166 3.69 -8.00 -1.28
C PHE A 166 4.09 -6.54 -1.52
N LEU A 167 5.38 -6.29 -1.68
CA LEU A 167 5.94 -5.02 -2.11
C LEU A 167 6.72 -5.20 -3.39
N ASN A 168 6.34 -4.46 -4.43
CA ASN A 168 7.07 -4.34 -5.69
C ASN A 168 7.50 -2.89 -5.91
N ILE A 169 8.77 -2.66 -6.22
CA ILE A 169 9.28 -1.37 -6.70
C ILE A 169 9.81 -1.60 -8.11
N GLU A 170 9.21 -0.89 -9.09
CA GLU A 170 9.41 -1.20 -10.49
C GLU A 170 10.71 -0.64 -11.07
N GLN A 171 11.16 0.54 -10.58
CA GLN A 171 12.41 1.14 -11.06
C GLN A 171 12.92 2.24 -10.12
N GLY A 172 14.15 2.70 -10.38
CA GLY A 172 14.77 3.83 -9.70
C GLY A 172 16.06 3.48 -8.99
N SER A 173 16.41 4.29 -7.99
CA SER A 173 17.63 4.12 -7.22
C SER A 173 17.44 4.34 -5.71
N ILE A 174 18.18 3.58 -4.92
CA ILE A 174 18.21 3.68 -3.46
C ILE A 174 19.66 3.53 -3.00
N LYS A 175 20.21 4.48 -2.22
CA LYS A 175 21.55 4.28 -1.67
C LYS A 175 21.54 3.19 -0.59
N MET A 176 20.64 3.28 0.37
CA MET A 176 20.52 2.28 1.44
C MET A 176 19.07 1.84 1.64
N GLN A 177 18.79 0.55 1.52
CA GLN A 177 17.52 -0.04 1.97
C GLN A 177 17.72 -0.94 3.20
N LYS A 178 16.86 -0.74 4.19
CA LYS A 178 16.80 -1.59 5.38
C LYS A 178 15.42 -2.23 5.48
N ILE A 179 15.38 -3.56 5.52
CA ILE A 179 14.13 -4.32 5.51
C ILE A 179 14.08 -5.19 6.75
N THR A 180 12.96 -5.13 7.47
CA THR A 180 12.60 -6.08 8.51
C THR A 180 11.27 -6.72 8.11
N ALA A 181 11.26 -8.02 7.91
CA ALA A 181 10.12 -8.78 7.41
C ALA A 181 9.70 -9.86 8.41
N TYR A 182 8.39 -10.01 8.59
CA TYR A 182 7.78 -11.01 9.45
C TYR A 182 6.70 -11.77 8.68
N GLY A 183 6.79 -13.11 8.68
CA GLY A 183 5.86 -14.02 7.99
C GLY A 183 6.27 -14.32 6.55
N ALA A 184 5.29 -14.57 5.67
CA ALA A 184 5.50 -14.97 4.27
C ALA A 184 5.57 -13.78 3.29
N SER A 185 6.08 -12.64 3.75
CA SER A 185 6.15 -11.41 2.97
C SER A 185 7.04 -11.55 1.73
N LYS A 186 6.68 -10.81 0.66
CA LYS A 186 7.47 -10.77 -0.57
C LYS A 186 7.91 -9.34 -0.86
N VAL A 187 9.22 -9.15 -1.11
CA VAL A 187 9.79 -7.84 -1.48
C VAL A 187 10.59 -7.98 -2.75
N MET A 188 10.14 -7.31 -3.82
CA MET A 188 10.72 -7.32 -5.15
C MET A 188 11.27 -5.94 -5.48
N THR A 189 12.60 -5.79 -5.45
CA THR A 189 13.31 -4.56 -5.85
C THR A 189 14.46 -4.88 -6.80
N SER A 190 14.34 -5.96 -7.60
CA SER A 190 15.39 -6.38 -8.53
C SER A 190 15.61 -5.41 -9.69
N ASP A 191 14.67 -4.52 -9.96
CA ASP A 191 14.76 -3.52 -11.02
C ASP A 191 15.12 -2.11 -10.50
N VAL A 192 15.45 -2.04 -9.20
CA VAL A 192 15.93 -0.83 -8.52
C VAL A 192 17.43 -0.96 -8.28
N LEU A 193 18.21 0.04 -8.69
CA LEU A 193 19.64 0.10 -8.38
C LEU A 193 19.83 0.46 -6.91
N THR A 194 20.38 -0.45 -6.11
CA THR A 194 20.60 -0.23 -4.68
C THR A 194 22.09 -0.35 -4.36
N GLU A 195 22.67 0.60 -3.64
CA GLU A 195 24.07 0.50 -3.21
C GLU A 195 24.19 -0.49 -2.04
N GLU A 196 23.46 -0.28 -0.94
CA GLU A 196 23.49 -1.17 0.23
C GLU A 196 22.10 -1.72 0.56
N THR A 197 22.03 -3.03 0.88
CA THR A 197 20.83 -3.70 1.37
C THR A 197 21.10 -4.39 2.71
N ARG A 198 20.20 -4.17 3.69
CA ARG A 198 20.19 -4.91 4.96
C ARG A 198 18.84 -5.55 5.15
N LEU A 199 18.81 -6.88 5.17
CA LEU A 199 17.60 -7.68 5.39
C LEU A 199 17.69 -8.38 6.75
N THR A 200 16.62 -8.29 7.53
CA THR A 200 16.32 -9.20 8.64
C THR A 200 14.97 -9.83 8.39
N ALA A 201 14.93 -11.13 8.15
CA ALA A 201 13.72 -11.89 7.86
C ALA A 201 13.38 -12.83 9.01
N TYR A 202 12.11 -12.85 9.41
CA TYR A 202 11.52 -13.78 10.38
C TYR A 202 10.38 -14.52 9.68
N GLY A 203 10.60 -15.80 9.30
CA GLY A 203 9.65 -16.63 8.56
C GLY A 203 10.17 -17.06 7.20
N ASP A 204 9.25 -17.27 6.25
CA ASP A 204 9.46 -17.91 4.95
C ASP A 204 9.27 -16.94 3.75
N GLY A 205 9.59 -15.70 3.96
CA GLY A 205 9.46 -14.66 2.94
C GLY A 205 10.40 -14.82 1.74
N VAL A 206 10.03 -14.16 0.62
CA VAL A 206 10.81 -14.16 -0.63
C VAL A 206 11.28 -12.74 -0.96
N PHE A 207 12.58 -12.59 -1.20
CA PHE A 207 13.23 -11.30 -1.39
C PHE A 207 14.08 -11.32 -2.65
N ARG A 208 13.89 -10.32 -3.53
CA ARG A 208 14.70 -10.16 -4.75
C ARG A 208 15.27 -8.75 -4.82
N PHE A 209 16.58 -8.65 -5.00
CA PHE A 209 17.32 -7.38 -4.94
C PHE A 209 18.27 -7.21 -6.14
N ASN A 210 18.62 -5.95 -6.43
CA ASN A 210 19.76 -5.58 -7.28
C ASN A 210 20.67 -4.66 -6.43
N VAL A 211 21.86 -5.14 -6.07
CA VAL A 211 22.73 -4.47 -5.10
C VAL A 211 24.16 -4.38 -5.65
N SER A 212 24.75 -3.19 -5.63
CA SER A 212 26.08 -2.96 -6.22
C SER A 212 27.24 -3.04 -5.23
N ASP A 213 27.05 -2.67 -3.96
CA ASP A 213 28.17 -2.60 -2.99
C ASP A 213 28.06 -3.68 -1.91
N LYS A 214 27.02 -3.70 -1.12
CA LYS A 214 26.91 -4.58 0.05
C LYS A 214 25.51 -5.08 0.32
N ILE A 215 25.39 -6.38 0.51
CA ILE A 215 24.17 -7.00 1.01
C ILE A 215 24.43 -7.75 2.33
N LYS A 216 23.71 -7.37 3.40
CA LYS A 216 23.75 -8.08 4.68
C LYS A 216 22.41 -8.77 4.91
N VAL A 217 22.44 -10.09 5.14
CA VAL A 217 21.24 -10.89 5.39
C VAL A 217 21.33 -11.58 6.74
N SER A 218 20.31 -11.37 7.57
CA SER A 218 20.03 -12.16 8.77
C SER A 218 18.64 -12.81 8.57
N SER A 219 18.51 -14.07 8.91
CA SER A 219 17.28 -14.82 8.69
C SER A 219 17.00 -15.80 9.84
N TYR A 220 15.73 -15.88 10.21
CA TYR A 220 15.20 -16.78 11.24
C TYR A 220 13.99 -17.51 10.64
N GLY A 221 14.24 -18.66 9.98
CA GLY A 221 13.24 -19.46 9.27
C GLY A 221 13.71 -19.94 7.90
N GLU A 222 12.81 -19.95 6.90
CA GLU A 222 13.04 -20.53 5.58
C GLU A 222 13.06 -19.50 4.45
N ALA A 223 13.57 -18.29 4.71
CA ALA A 223 13.55 -17.21 3.76
C ALA A 223 14.35 -17.52 2.48
N THR A 224 13.81 -17.10 1.34
CA THR A 224 14.51 -17.15 0.04
C THR A 224 14.97 -15.75 -0.33
N VAL A 225 16.30 -15.55 -0.44
CA VAL A 225 16.92 -14.28 -0.81
C VAL A 225 17.71 -14.46 -2.10
N LEU A 226 17.25 -13.78 -3.14
CA LEU A 226 17.90 -13.78 -4.45
C LEU A 226 18.39 -12.36 -4.73
N TYR A 227 19.64 -12.20 -5.19
CA TYR A 227 20.17 -10.89 -5.52
C TYR A 227 21.02 -10.90 -6.79
N LYS A 228 21.02 -9.80 -7.54
CA LYS A 228 21.91 -9.53 -8.66
C LYS A 228 22.77 -8.29 -8.36
N GLY A 229 23.75 -8.00 -9.23
CA GLY A 229 24.74 -6.94 -9.04
C GLY A 229 26.02 -7.44 -8.40
N ASP A 230 26.97 -6.53 -8.14
CA ASP A 230 28.35 -6.89 -7.72
C ASP A 230 28.57 -6.83 -6.21
N ALA A 231 27.50 -6.78 -5.43
CA ALA A 231 27.55 -6.62 -4.00
C ALA A 231 28.32 -7.74 -3.30
N SER A 232 29.11 -7.34 -2.29
CA SER A 232 29.68 -8.25 -1.31
C SER A 232 28.62 -8.78 -0.36
N LEU A 233 28.46 -10.12 -0.28
CA LEU A 233 27.50 -10.74 0.64
C LEU A 233 28.09 -10.86 2.04
N LYS A 234 27.42 -10.28 3.05
CA LYS A 234 27.68 -10.53 4.47
C LYS A 234 26.52 -11.31 5.06
N LYS A 235 26.76 -12.57 5.42
CA LYS A 235 25.79 -13.36 6.21
C LYS A 235 25.88 -12.88 7.66
N GLY A 236 24.75 -12.48 8.25
CA GLY A 236 24.57 -12.25 9.66
C GLY A 236 24.19 -13.55 10.38
N ILE A 237 23.24 -13.47 11.30
CA ILE A 237 22.68 -14.66 11.95
C ILE A 237 21.72 -15.33 10.96
N VAL A 238 21.93 -16.60 10.66
CA VAL A 238 21.05 -17.42 9.83
C VAL A 238 20.68 -18.67 10.64
N ILE A 239 19.41 -18.77 11.00
CA ILE A 239 18.81 -19.89 11.75
C ILE A 239 17.67 -20.46 10.92
N GLY A 240 17.67 -21.77 10.66
CA GLY A 240 16.74 -22.45 9.77
C GLY A 240 17.30 -22.64 8.36
N GLU A 241 16.43 -23.07 7.42
CA GLU A 241 16.83 -23.51 6.07
C GLU A 241 16.68 -22.40 5.01
N SER A 242 17.32 -21.24 5.26
CA SER A 242 17.21 -20.11 4.34
C SER A 242 18.13 -20.25 3.12
N THR A 243 17.60 -19.94 1.94
CA THR A 243 18.33 -19.89 0.69
C THR A 243 18.81 -18.48 0.39
N ILE A 244 20.13 -18.25 0.24
CA ILE A 244 20.70 -16.95 -0.15
C ILE A 244 21.60 -17.18 -1.36
N LYS A 245 21.18 -16.66 -2.54
CA LYS A 245 21.88 -16.91 -3.81
C LYS A 245 22.00 -15.64 -4.65
N LYS A 246 23.16 -15.48 -5.34
CA LYS A 246 23.34 -14.52 -6.42
C LYS A 246 22.66 -15.10 -7.68
N MET A 247 21.83 -14.28 -8.33
CA MET A 247 21.25 -14.60 -9.64
C MET A 247 22.30 -14.33 -10.73
N MET A 248 22.32 -15.16 -11.76
CA MET A 248 23.13 -14.94 -12.97
C MET A 248 22.57 -13.77 -13.78
#